data_c2be53b1935ff2dccc699647d7e6caa8
#
_entry.id   c2be53b1935ff2dccc699647d7e6caa8
#
_cell.length_a   1.000
_cell.length_b   1.000
_cell.length_c   1.000
_cell.angle_alpha   90.00
_cell.angle_beta   90.00
_cell.angle_gamma   90.00
#
_symmetry.space_group_name_H-M   'P 1'
#
loop_
_entity.id
_entity.type
_entity.pdbx_description
1 polymer ?
#
loop_
_entity_poly.entity_id
_entity_poly.type
_entity_poly.pdbx_seq_one_letter_code
_entity_poly.pdbx_strand_id
1 'polypeptide(L)'
;RSSDLEYQPDALVILGDMQAPAPLEVVLEEALQYAPVWWIPGNHDSESDEMYDNLWRSKLADKNLHGRAANVCGVRIAGLGGVFRGQVWMPDDPPNYYCPATFIRRVGPGNVWRGGVPRRHRTTIFPSVYQNLMRQHADILVTHEAPSCHRKGFAAIDRLAEALGVKRLFHGHQHEDRAYGRHHGIIMTGVGYRGVTSITGEVVIPAQLDPREAAALKSALEWADSHGIDAPPVRTPPPAMVVRTPLPHAAPTFQPPELHPSSDMKSAPSSIKEAEAEQEKRTSRMTRARNRALAEAEKREPRRDAMLGRAVSARAPGGRWKRMQPKKKTGAGSDGGA
;
A
#
# COMPACT_ATOMS: atom_id res chain seq x y z
N ARG A 1 -22.40 -26.84 6.59
CA ARG A 1 -23.48 -26.27 5.73
C ARG A 1 -24.42 -25.31 6.47
N SER A 2 -24.20 -24.96 7.71
CA SER A 2 -25.09 -24.09 8.49
C SER A 2 -24.36 -22.99 9.26
N SER A 3 -23.04 -22.91 9.20
CA SER A 3 -22.22 -21.90 9.88
C SER A 3 -21.95 -20.64 9.04
N ASP A 4 -22.28 -20.65 7.74
CA ASP A 4 -21.88 -19.63 6.79
C ASP A 4 -22.78 -18.37 6.81
N LEU A 5 -23.85 -18.39 7.61
CA LEU A 5 -24.81 -17.28 7.76
C LEU A 5 -24.59 -16.43 9.02
N GLU A 6 -23.61 -16.76 9.86
CA GLU A 6 -23.42 -16.08 11.14
C GLU A 6 -22.74 -14.71 11.01
N TYR A 7 -22.04 -14.47 9.91
CA TYR A 7 -21.38 -13.18 9.62
C TYR A 7 -21.82 -12.63 8.27
N GLN A 8 -22.77 -11.70 8.30
CA GLN A 8 -23.08 -10.87 7.11
C GLN A 8 -22.34 -9.53 7.25
N PRO A 9 -21.19 -9.36 6.62
CA PRO A 9 -20.45 -8.12 6.68
C PRO A 9 -21.13 -7.04 5.83
N ASP A 10 -21.14 -5.78 6.32
CA ASP A 10 -21.59 -4.64 5.53
C ASP A 10 -20.65 -4.36 4.35
N ALA A 11 -19.36 -4.67 4.48
CA ALA A 11 -18.35 -4.58 3.44
C ALA A 11 -17.15 -5.47 3.74
N LEU A 12 -16.41 -5.84 2.69
CA LEU A 12 -15.10 -6.50 2.77
C LEU A 12 -14.01 -5.56 2.28
N VAL A 13 -12.84 -5.57 2.95
CA VAL A 13 -11.66 -4.82 2.52
C VAL A 13 -10.46 -5.75 2.41
N ILE A 14 -9.94 -5.92 1.21
CA ILE A 14 -8.78 -6.80 0.94
C ILE A 14 -7.49 -6.00 1.08
N LEU A 15 -6.52 -6.55 1.82
CA LEU A 15 -5.28 -5.88 2.21
C LEU A 15 -4.09 -6.14 1.27
N GLY A 16 -4.36 -6.52 0.03
CA GLY A 16 -3.35 -6.69 -1.03
C GLY A 16 -2.89 -8.13 -1.24
N ASP A 17 -1.98 -8.29 -2.20
CA ASP A 17 -1.41 -9.56 -2.68
C ASP A 17 -2.47 -10.57 -3.14
N MET A 18 -3.46 -10.07 -3.89
CA MET A 18 -4.54 -10.88 -4.44
C MET A 18 -4.04 -11.82 -5.55
N GLN A 19 -2.99 -11.41 -6.27
CA GLN A 19 -2.42 -12.19 -7.40
C GLN A 19 -3.53 -12.77 -8.31
N ALA A 20 -4.55 -11.95 -8.60
CA ALA A 20 -5.81 -12.36 -9.20
C ALA A 20 -5.61 -13.05 -10.57
N PRO A 21 -6.01 -14.33 -10.71
CA PRO A 21 -5.84 -15.09 -11.96
C PRO A 21 -6.86 -14.71 -13.04
N ALA A 22 -7.89 -13.95 -12.69
CA ALA A 22 -8.95 -13.45 -13.56
C ALA A 22 -9.38 -12.06 -13.07
N PRO A 23 -10.19 -11.29 -13.83
CA PRO A 23 -10.74 -10.02 -13.37
C PRO A 23 -11.36 -10.13 -11.99
N LEU A 24 -11.13 -9.12 -11.15
CA LEU A 24 -11.41 -9.19 -9.71
C LEU A 24 -12.89 -9.47 -9.40
N GLU A 25 -13.81 -8.96 -10.23
CA GLU A 25 -15.24 -9.26 -10.12
C GLU A 25 -15.58 -10.73 -10.39
N VAL A 26 -14.74 -11.45 -11.15
CA VAL A 26 -14.92 -12.89 -11.42
C VAL A 26 -14.37 -13.69 -10.24
N VAL A 27 -13.18 -13.34 -9.77
CA VAL A 27 -12.54 -14.01 -8.61
C VAL A 27 -13.38 -13.87 -7.34
N LEU A 28 -14.07 -12.73 -7.18
CA LEU A 28 -14.86 -12.38 -6.00
C LEU A 28 -16.37 -12.50 -6.22
N GLU A 29 -16.80 -13.19 -7.29
CA GLU A 29 -18.22 -13.28 -7.64
C GLU A 29 -19.09 -13.74 -6.46
N GLU A 30 -18.67 -14.75 -5.73
CA GLU A 30 -19.37 -15.26 -4.56
C GLU A 30 -19.43 -14.21 -3.43
N ALA A 31 -18.31 -13.59 -3.10
CA ALA A 31 -18.25 -12.56 -2.04
C ALA A 31 -19.10 -11.33 -2.37
N LEU A 32 -19.17 -10.94 -3.64
CA LEU A 32 -19.95 -9.80 -4.12
C LEU A 32 -21.47 -10.00 -4.00
N GLN A 33 -21.94 -11.24 -3.86
CA GLN A 33 -23.35 -11.53 -3.60
C GLN A 33 -23.76 -11.14 -2.18
N TYR A 34 -22.81 -11.07 -1.25
CA TYR A 34 -23.07 -10.81 0.17
C TYR A 34 -22.71 -9.39 0.60
N ALA A 35 -21.62 -8.81 0.05
CA ALA A 35 -21.14 -7.50 0.47
C ALA A 35 -20.33 -6.79 -0.62
N PRO A 36 -20.34 -5.44 -0.64
CA PRO A 36 -19.41 -4.67 -1.48
C PRO A 36 -17.95 -4.93 -1.05
N VAL A 37 -17.07 -5.10 -2.04
CA VAL A 37 -15.65 -5.35 -1.83
C VAL A 37 -14.83 -4.13 -2.20
N TRP A 38 -13.97 -3.73 -1.28
CA TRP A 38 -12.94 -2.70 -1.44
C TRP A 38 -11.56 -3.34 -1.33
N TRP A 39 -10.52 -2.66 -1.81
CA TRP A 39 -9.21 -3.26 -1.81
C TRP A 39 -8.08 -2.23 -1.83
N ILE A 40 -6.91 -2.66 -1.41
CA ILE A 40 -5.63 -2.00 -1.67
C ILE A 40 -4.70 -2.99 -2.38
N PRO A 41 -3.76 -2.55 -3.22
CA PRO A 41 -2.76 -3.44 -3.81
C PRO A 41 -1.70 -3.86 -2.78
N GLY A 42 -1.17 -5.08 -2.95
CA GLY A 42 0.07 -5.53 -2.33
C GLY A 42 1.26 -5.46 -3.30
N ASN A 43 2.39 -6.03 -2.92
CA ASN A 43 3.59 -5.99 -3.76
C ASN A 43 3.59 -7.01 -4.91
N HIS A 44 2.83 -8.09 -4.78
CA HIS A 44 2.70 -9.14 -5.80
C HIS A 44 1.67 -8.83 -6.88
N ASP A 45 0.78 -7.87 -6.68
CA ASP A 45 -0.33 -7.54 -7.60
C ASP A 45 0.12 -6.87 -8.91
N SER A 46 1.41 -6.60 -9.07
CA SER A 46 2.00 -6.08 -10.31
C SER A 46 3.15 -6.94 -10.87
N GLU A 47 3.20 -8.24 -10.56
CA GLU A 47 4.24 -9.14 -11.04
C GLU A 47 4.08 -9.53 -12.51
N SER A 48 2.86 -9.55 -13.03
CA SER A 48 2.58 -9.75 -14.45
C SER A 48 1.65 -8.66 -14.99
N ASP A 49 1.59 -8.51 -16.30
CA ASP A 49 0.67 -7.59 -16.97
C ASP A 49 -0.78 -8.02 -16.73
N GLU A 50 -1.00 -9.33 -16.73
CA GLU A 50 -2.29 -9.94 -16.49
C GLU A 50 -2.79 -9.70 -15.06
N MET A 51 -1.97 -9.98 -14.03
CA MET A 51 -2.32 -9.70 -12.64
C MET A 51 -2.66 -8.22 -12.43
N TYR A 52 -1.87 -7.33 -13.04
CA TYR A 52 -2.17 -5.90 -12.97
C TYR A 52 -3.53 -5.57 -13.62
N ASP A 53 -3.78 -6.06 -14.84
CA ASP A 53 -5.02 -5.77 -15.56
C ASP A 53 -6.25 -6.34 -14.85
N ASN A 54 -6.13 -7.54 -14.26
CA ASN A 54 -7.20 -8.17 -13.49
C ASN A 54 -7.65 -7.36 -12.27
N LEU A 55 -6.83 -6.45 -11.75
CA LEU A 55 -7.19 -5.53 -10.68
C LEU A 55 -7.59 -4.15 -11.22
N TRP A 56 -6.68 -3.50 -11.97
CA TRP A 56 -6.85 -2.08 -12.35
C TRP A 56 -7.78 -1.84 -13.53
N ARG A 57 -8.14 -2.90 -14.28
CA ARG A 57 -9.15 -2.88 -15.35
C ARG A 57 -10.43 -3.65 -15.02
N SER A 58 -10.53 -4.17 -13.79
CA SER A 58 -11.74 -4.84 -13.29
C SER A 58 -12.88 -3.85 -13.08
N LYS A 59 -14.09 -4.38 -12.92
CA LYS A 59 -15.25 -3.58 -12.50
C LYS A 59 -15.11 -3.01 -11.08
N LEU A 60 -14.15 -3.52 -10.30
CA LEU A 60 -13.84 -3.06 -8.95
C LEU A 60 -12.64 -2.09 -8.90
N ALA A 61 -12.14 -1.60 -10.03
CA ALA A 61 -11.00 -0.69 -10.08
C ALA A 61 -11.27 0.62 -9.31
N ASP A 62 -12.50 1.13 -9.30
CA ASP A 62 -12.94 2.30 -8.53
C ASP A 62 -13.00 2.05 -7.02
N LYS A 63 -13.02 0.80 -6.58
CA LYS A 63 -12.99 0.37 -5.17
C LYS A 63 -11.57 0.31 -4.56
N ASN A 64 -10.55 0.63 -5.35
CA ASN A 64 -9.18 0.75 -4.84
C ASN A 64 -9.05 1.94 -3.88
N LEU A 65 -8.62 1.66 -2.66
CA LEU A 65 -8.42 2.67 -1.60
C LEU A 65 -7.00 3.26 -1.58
N HIS A 66 -6.06 2.75 -2.38
CA HIS A 66 -4.68 3.21 -2.33
C HIS A 66 -4.54 4.72 -2.53
N GLY A 67 -3.99 5.41 -1.52
CA GLY A 67 -3.74 6.85 -1.53
C GLY A 67 -4.97 7.73 -1.30
N ARG A 68 -6.10 7.17 -0.86
CA ARG A 68 -7.33 7.92 -0.58
C ARG A 68 -8.09 7.38 0.63
N ALA A 69 -8.98 8.23 1.18
CA ALA A 69 -10.00 7.82 2.12
C ALA A 69 -11.37 7.83 1.42
N ALA A 70 -12.21 6.84 1.71
CA ALA A 70 -13.57 6.72 1.20
C ALA A 70 -14.56 6.35 2.31
N ASN A 71 -15.83 6.63 2.11
CA ASN A 71 -16.89 6.11 2.97
C ASN A 71 -17.22 4.68 2.53
N VAL A 72 -17.06 3.73 3.44
CA VAL A 72 -17.34 2.32 3.25
C VAL A 72 -18.44 1.96 4.25
N CYS A 73 -19.67 1.89 3.78
CA CYS A 73 -20.85 1.57 4.61
C CYS A 73 -20.91 2.37 5.93
N GLY A 74 -20.73 3.70 5.84
CA GLY A 74 -20.80 4.61 7.00
C GLY A 74 -19.49 4.82 7.76
N VAL A 75 -18.46 4.01 7.50
CA VAL A 75 -17.13 4.15 8.11
C VAL A 75 -16.16 4.77 7.11
N ARG A 76 -15.40 5.78 7.53
CA ARG A 76 -14.41 6.41 6.68
C ARG A 76 -13.09 5.64 6.76
N ILE A 77 -12.73 4.94 5.69
CA ILE A 77 -11.54 4.09 5.61
C ILE A 77 -10.51 4.72 4.67
N ALA A 78 -9.28 4.91 5.16
CA ALA A 78 -8.13 5.30 4.38
C ALA A 78 -7.29 4.07 4.00
N GLY A 79 -6.73 4.05 2.78
CA GLY A 79 -5.93 2.93 2.30
C GLY A 79 -4.54 3.34 1.82
N LEU A 80 -3.51 2.61 2.24
CA LEU A 80 -2.15 2.72 1.71
C LEU A 80 -1.65 1.33 1.28
N GLY A 81 -1.92 0.97 0.03
CA GLY A 81 -1.43 -0.28 -0.56
C GLY A 81 -0.01 -0.17 -1.10
N GLY A 82 0.53 -1.31 -1.50
CA GLY A 82 1.91 -1.45 -1.98
C GLY A 82 2.93 -1.46 -0.87
N VAL A 83 4.21 -1.37 -1.25
CA VAL A 83 5.35 -1.48 -0.32
C VAL A 83 6.35 -0.34 -0.53
N PHE A 84 7.12 -0.04 0.51
CA PHE A 84 8.30 0.82 0.40
C PHE A 84 9.40 0.08 -0.39
N ARG A 85 10.06 0.80 -1.30
CA ARG A 85 11.21 0.26 -2.05
C ARG A 85 12.33 1.28 -2.05
N GLY A 86 13.51 0.90 -1.55
CA GLY A 86 14.69 1.77 -1.41
C GLY A 86 15.11 2.47 -2.70
N GLN A 87 14.78 1.91 -3.88
CA GLN A 87 15.00 2.60 -5.14
C GLN A 87 14.20 3.91 -5.26
N VAL A 88 13.03 3.99 -4.66
CA VAL A 88 12.14 5.17 -4.66
C VAL A 88 12.23 5.89 -3.32
N TRP A 89 11.87 5.19 -2.28
CA TRP A 89 11.85 5.70 -0.92
C TRP A 89 11.85 4.54 0.09
N MET A 90 12.78 4.57 1.04
CA MET A 90 12.73 3.79 2.27
C MET A 90 12.49 4.78 3.40
N PRO A 91 11.43 4.64 4.21
CA PRO A 91 11.15 5.55 5.32
C PRO A 91 12.33 5.63 6.30
N ASP A 92 12.48 6.83 6.87
CA ASP A 92 13.57 7.35 7.69
C ASP A 92 14.79 7.83 6.90
N ASP A 93 14.92 7.44 5.61
CA ASP A 93 15.86 8.04 4.68
C ASP A 93 15.18 9.08 3.79
N PRO A 94 15.92 10.08 3.27
CA PRO A 94 15.41 10.99 2.25
C PRO A 94 14.99 10.23 0.98
N PRO A 95 13.84 10.55 0.39
CA PRO A 95 13.39 9.87 -0.82
C PRO A 95 14.28 10.17 -2.02
N ASN A 96 14.61 9.15 -2.82
CA ASN A 96 15.28 9.32 -4.10
C ASN A 96 14.37 9.97 -5.15
N TYR A 97 13.07 9.67 -5.06
CA TYR A 97 12.05 10.22 -5.97
C TYR A 97 10.77 10.53 -5.20
N TYR A 98 10.32 11.78 -5.31
CA TYR A 98 9.14 12.25 -4.61
C TYR A 98 7.83 11.72 -5.21
N CYS A 99 7.73 11.65 -6.54
CA CYS A 99 6.50 11.22 -7.21
C CYS A 99 6.81 10.38 -8.47
N PRO A 100 5.81 9.66 -9.03
CA PRO A 100 5.98 8.89 -10.26
C PRO A 100 6.57 9.70 -11.43
N ALA A 101 6.17 10.95 -11.57
CA ALA A 101 6.66 11.80 -12.68
C ALA A 101 8.17 12.08 -12.58
N THR A 102 8.70 12.32 -11.38
CA THR A 102 10.15 12.53 -11.18
C THR A 102 10.92 11.23 -11.44
N PHE A 103 10.37 10.09 -11.04
CA PHE A 103 10.95 8.78 -11.32
C PHE A 103 11.02 8.48 -12.83
N ILE A 104 9.91 8.67 -13.57
CA ILE A 104 9.82 8.43 -15.02
C ILE A 104 10.85 9.28 -15.78
N ARG A 105 10.98 10.55 -15.44
CA ARG A 105 11.99 11.44 -16.07
C ARG A 105 13.41 10.93 -15.91
N ARG A 106 13.73 10.29 -14.78
CA ARG A 106 15.08 9.79 -14.49
C ARG A 106 15.39 8.46 -15.15
N VAL A 107 14.42 7.53 -15.17
CA VAL A 107 14.66 6.19 -15.73
C VAL A 107 14.68 6.15 -17.25
N GLY A 108 14.16 7.19 -17.90
CA GLY A 108 14.13 7.35 -19.35
C GLY A 108 13.04 6.54 -20.05
N PRO A 109 12.77 6.85 -21.33
CA PRO A 109 11.62 6.33 -22.07
C PRO A 109 11.66 4.81 -22.30
N GLY A 110 12.86 4.20 -22.37
CA GLY A 110 13.01 2.75 -22.53
C GLY A 110 12.65 1.91 -21.30
N ASN A 111 12.49 2.56 -20.15
CA ASN A 111 12.19 1.89 -18.88
C ASN A 111 10.78 2.19 -18.36
N VAL A 112 9.92 2.79 -19.17
CA VAL A 112 8.51 3.03 -18.81
C VAL A 112 7.65 1.85 -19.24
N TRP A 113 6.57 1.63 -18.49
CA TRP A 113 5.58 0.61 -18.80
C TRP A 113 4.21 1.28 -18.98
N ARG A 114 3.60 1.12 -20.16
CA ARG A 114 2.28 1.71 -20.50
C ARG A 114 2.19 3.20 -20.17
N GLY A 115 3.22 3.96 -20.57
CA GLY A 115 3.29 5.40 -20.34
C GLY A 115 3.47 5.88 -18.90
N GLY A 116 3.75 4.97 -17.97
CA GLY A 116 3.96 5.28 -16.56
C GLY A 116 5.23 4.65 -15.99
N VAL A 117 5.31 4.56 -14.66
CA VAL A 117 6.42 3.87 -13.99
C VAL A 117 6.52 2.41 -14.44
N PRO A 118 7.71 1.80 -14.39
CA PRO A 118 7.88 0.36 -14.61
C PRO A 118 6.86 -0.45 -13.82
N ARG A 119 6.39 -1.56 -14.35
CA ARG A 119 5.31 -2.36 -13.76
C ARG A 119 5.53 -2.65 -12.26
N ARG A 120 6.73 -3.06 -11.86
CA ARG A 120 7.11 -3.26 -10.47
C ARG A 120 6.80 -2.07 -9.57
N HIS A 121 6.93 -0.85 -10.09
CA HIS A 121 6.72 0.39 -9.32
C HIS A 121 5.27 0.86 -9.29
N ARG A 122 4.34 0.12 -9.89
CA ARG A 122 2.89 0.37 -9.78
C ARG A 122 2.36 0.09 -8.38
N THR A 123 3.07 -0.74 -7.62
CA THR A 123 2.81 -1.07 -6.22
C THR A 123 3.91 -0.56 -5.29
N THR A 124 4.56 0.55 -5.65
CA THR A 124 5.51 1.25 -4.78
C THR A 124 4.85 2.46 -4.13
N ILE A 125 5.03 2.61 -2.84
CA ILE A 125 4.58 3.78 -2.10
C ILE A 125 5.50 4.96 -2.45
N PHE A 126 4.95 5.97 -3.15
CA PHE A 126 5.65 7.21 -3.42
C PHE A 126 5.36 8.24 -2.31
N PRO A 127 6.35 9.06 -1.91
CA PRO A 127 6.16 10.12 -0.92
C PRO A 127 4.98 11.04 -1.21
N SER A 128 4.72 11.37 -2.47
CA SER A 128 3.60 12.22 -2.87
C SER A 128 2.23 11.59 -2.54
N VAL A 129 2.08 10.28 -2.71
CA VAL A 129 0.84 9.55 -2.36
C VAL A 129 0.67 9.52 -0.85
N TYR A 130 1.72 9.16 -0.14
CA TYR A 130 1.75 9.13 1.32
C TYR A 130 1.41 10.50 1.94
N GLN A 131 2.06 11.58 1.48
CA GLN A 131 1.81 12.93 2.00
C GLN A 131 0.42 13.47 1.64
N ASN A 132 -0.12 13.10 0.48
CA ASN A 132 -1.50 13.44 0.14
C ASN A 132 -2.51 12.72 1.03
N LEU A 133 -2.22 11.48 1.40
CA LEU A 133 -3.06 10.73 2.32
C LEU A 133 -3.01 11.30 3.74
N MET A 134 -1.84 11.73 4.24
CA MET A 134 -1.68 12.38 5.54
C MET A 134 -2.53 13.64 5.74
N ARG A 135 -3.00 14.27 4.67
CA ARG A 135 -3.85 15.48 4.73
C ARG A 135 -5.34 15.17 4.83
N GLN A 136 -5.70 13.90 4.88
CA GLN A 136 -7.08 13.44 4.97
C GLN A 136 -7.41 13.04 6.41
N HIS A 137 -8.68 12.70 6.67
CA HIS A 137 -9.13 12.12 7.93
C HIS A 137 -9.79 10.80 7.66
N ALA A 138 -9.67 9.85 8.61
CA ALA A 138 -10.33 8.56 8.53
C ALA A 138 -10.61 8.01 9.95
N ASP A 139 -11.52 7.04 10.04
CA ASP A 139 -11.78 6.29 11.27
C ASP A 139 -10.84 5.08 11.36
N ILE A 140 -10.51 4.51 10.20
CA ILE A 140 -9.67 3.31 10.05
C ILE A 140 -8.64 3.56 8.97
N LEU A 141 -7.40 3.08 9.21
CA LEU A 141 -6.37 2.95 8.20
C LEU A 141 -6.18 1.47 7.86
N VAL A 142 -6.20 1.14 6.57
CA VAL A 142 -5.78 -0.16 6.05
C VAL A 142 -4.49 0.00 5.26
N THR A 143 -3.50 -0.84 5.54
CA THR A 143 -2.20 -0.79 4.87
C THR A 143 -1.77 -2.18 4.41
N HIS A 144 -0.94 -2.25 3.38
CA HIS A 144 -0.26 -3.50 3.07
C HIS A 144 0.97 -3.67 3.96
N GLU A 145 1.81 -2.63 4.11
CA GLU A 145 2.95 -2.61 5.02
C GLU A 145 2.54 -2.53 6.49
N ALA A 146 3.32 -3.16 7.36
CA ALA A 146 3.10 -3.18 8.79
C ALA A 146 3.55 -1.88 9.50
N PRO A 147 2.89 -1.48 10.62
CA PRO A 147 3.36 -0.43 11.53
C PRO A 147 4.58 -0.87 12.34
N SER A 148 5.23 0.08 13.03
CA SER A 148 6.48 -0.15 13.77
C SER A 148 6.40 -1.16 14.92
N CYS A 149 5.21 -1.45 15.42
CA CYS A 149 5.00 -2.51 16.41
C CYS A 149 5.26 -3.91 15.87
N HIS A 150 5.34 -4.08 14.56
CA HIS A 150 5.84 -5.30 13.94
C HIS A 150 7.35 -5.20 13.68
N ARG A 151 8.10 -6.30 13.88
CA ARG A 151 9.58 -6.33 13.74
C ARG A 151 10.11 -5.90 12.37
N LYS A 152 9.29 -6.02 11.30
CA LYS A 152 9.58 -5.59 9.94
C LYS A 152 8.74 -4.38 9.54
N GLY A 153 8.14 -3.69 10.49
CA GLY A 153 7.24 -2.57 10.24
C GLY A 153 7.95 -1.24 10.15
N PHE A 154 7.18 -0.21 9.83
CA PHE A 154 7.69 1.14 9.54
C PHE A 154 7.02 2.19 10.41
N ALA A 155 7.81 3.01 11.09
CA ALA A 155 7.32 4.16 11.84
C ALA A 155 6.58 5.20 10.96
N ALA A 156 6.82 5.17 9.63
CA ALA A 156 6.04 5.96 8.69
C ALA A 156 4.56 5.57 8.68
N ILE A 157 4.23 4.30 8.91
CA ILE A 157 2.84 3.85 8.98
C ILE A 157 2.18 4.38 10.27
N ASP A 158 2.91 4.42 11.38
CA ASP A 158 2.41 5.00 12.64
C ASP A 158 2.12 6.49 12.46
N ARG A 159 3.09 7.25 11.90
CA ARG A 159 2.92 8.68 11.60
C ARG A 159 1.73 8.98 10.68
N LEU A 160 1.49 8.09 9.69
CA LEU A 160 0.32 8.22 8.82
C LEU A 160 -0.98 8.00 9.60
N ALA A 161 -1.02 6.98 10.44
CA ALA A 161 -2.19 6.66 11.26
C ALA A 161 -2.53 7.82 12.23
N GLU A 162 -1.52 8.39 12.87
CA GLU A 162 -1.65 9.57 13.74
C GLU A 162 -2.16 10.80 12.95
N ALA A 163 -1.57 11.09 11.78
CA ALA A 163 -1.96 12.22 10.95
C ALA A 163 -3.41 12.13 10.44
N LEU A 164 -3.88 10.92 10.13
CA LEU A 164 -5.26 10.65 9.74
C LEU A 164 -6.25 10.72 10.91
N GLY A 165 -5.77 10.65 12.15
CA GLY A 165 -6.59 10.61 13.36
C GLY A 165 -7.36 9.31 13.55
N VAL A 166 -6.86 8.18 13.00
CA VAL A 166 -7.56 6.90 13.04
C VAL A 166 -7.56 6.28 14.44
N LYS A 167 -8.58 5.50 14.73
CA LYS A 167 -8.70 4.74 15.98
C LYS A 167 -8.18 3.32 15.85
N ARG A 168 -8.14 2.80 14.61
CA ARG A 168 -7.74 1.43 14.28
C ARG A 168 -6.91 1.40 13.01
N LEU A 169 -5.95 0.47 12.99
CA LEU A 169 -5.12 0.15 11.84
C LEU A 169 -5.12 -1.35 11.61
N PHE A 170 -5.33 -1.76 10.36
CA PHE A 170 -5.18 -3.14 9.92
C PHE A 170 -4.12 -3.21 8.84
N HIS A 171 -3.25 -4.23 8.90
CA HIS A 171 -2.23 -4.44 7.87
C HIS A 171 -2.16 -5.89 7.41
N GLY A 172 -1.71 -6.10 6.16
CA GLY A 172 -1.42 -7.40 5.57
C GLY A 172 0.07 -7.72 5.55
N HIS A 173 0.54 -8.35 4.45
CA HIS A 173 1.93 -8.59 4.06
C HIS A 173 2.74 -9.55 4.94
N GLN A 174 2.48 -9.62 6.23
CA GLN A 174 3.29 -10.42 7.16
C GLN A 174 2.73 -11.83 7.40
N HIS A 175 1.59 -12.16 6.78
CA HIS A 175 0.94 -13.47 6.77
C HIS A 175 0.55 -14.03 8.15
N GLU A 176 0.57 -13.21 9.20
CA GLU A 176 0.22 -13.63 10.56
C GLU A 176 -0.95 -12.83 11.15
N ASP A 177 -1.91 -13.51 11.77
CA ASP A 177 -2.92 -12.86 12.61
C ASP A 177 -2.25 -12.39 13.89
N ARG A 178 -2.28 -11.09 14.13
CA ARG A 178 -1.62 -10.52 15.29
C ARG A 178 -2.31 -9.29 15.85
N ALA A 179 -2.79 -9.40 17.08
CA ALA A 179 -3.27 -8.27 17.84
C ALA A 179 -2.09 -7.62 18.58
N TYR A 180 -1.68 -6.41 18.17
CA TYR A 180 -0.62 -5.67 18.85
C TYR A 180 -1.14 -4.86 20.04
N GLY A 181 -2.47 -4.76 20.18
CA GLY A 181 -3.08 -3.90 21.18
C GLY A 181 -3.02 -2.42 20.78
N ARG A 182 -2.91 -1.55 21.80
CA ARG A 182 -2.87 -0.11 21.60
C ARG A 182 -1.43 0.38 21.49
N HIS A 183 -1.09 0.97 20.35
CA HIS A 183 0.22 1.58 20.08
C HIS A 183 -0.01 3.01 19.60
N HIS A 184 0.64 4.01 20.17
CA HIS A 184 0.39 5.44 19.93
C HIS A 184 -1.10 5.84 20.02
N GLY A 185 -1.85 5.23 20.93
CA GLY A 185 -3.28 5.50 21.08
C GLY A 185 -4.19 4.78 20.06
N ILE A 186 -3.63 4.08 19.08
CA ILE A 186 -4.31 3.40 17.98
C ILE A 186 -4.27 1.89 18.20
N ILE A 187 -5.39 1.20 17.98
CA ILE A 187 -5.44 -0.27 18.04
C ILE A 187 -4.92 -0.81 16.71
N MET A 188 -3.86 -1.61 16.75
CA MET A 188 -3.19 -2.15 15.57
C MET A 188 -3.35 -3.67 15.48
N THR A 189 -3.68 -4.15 14.28
CA THR A 189 -3.99 -5.56 14.01
C THR A 189 -3.35 -5.99 12.69
N GLY A 190 -2.57 -7.07 12.73
CA GLY A 190 -2.13 -7.81 11.55
C GLY A 190 -3.20 -8.82 11.16
N VAL A 191 -3.49 -8.90 9.86
CA VAL A 191 -4.40 -9.88 9.26
C VAL A 191 -3.55 -10.85 8.45
N GLY A 192 -3.65 -12.12 8.78
CA GLY A 192 -2.81 -13.15 8.20
C GLY A 192 -3.26 -13.62 6.81
N TYR A 193 -2.47 -14.51 6.24
CA TYR A 193 -2.70 -15.02 4.89
C TYR A 193 -4.06 -15.73 4.78
N ARG A 194 -4.94 -15.24 3.90
CA ARG A 194 -6.33 -15.70 3.75
C ARG A 194 -7.16 -15.68 5.03
N GLY A 195 -6.69 -14.97 6.06
CA GLY A 195 -7.44 -14.71 7.27
C GLY A 195 -8.49 -13.63 7.07
N VAL A 196 -9.52 -13.65 7.92
CA VAL A 196 -10.55 -12.61 7.97
C VAL A 196 -10.66 -12.11 9.40
N THR A 197 -10.56 -10.80 9.56
CA THR A 197 -10.65 -10.12 10.86
C THR A 197 -11.76 -9.08 10.80
N SER A 198 -12.60 -9.03 11.81
CA SER A 198 -13.65 -8.05 11.92
C SER A 198 -13.10 -6.64 12.17
N ILE A 199 -13.92 -5.63 11.93
CA ILE A 199 -13.58 -4.23 12.23
C ILE A 199 -13.25 -3.99 13.72
N THR A 200 -13.69 -4.89 14.62
CA THR A 200 -13.37 -4.84 16.06
C THR A 200 -12.02 -5.45 16.39
N GLY A 201 -11.39 -6.16 15.44
CA GLY A 201 -10.12 -6.86 15.61
C GLY A 201 -10.28 -8.33 16.02
N GLU A 202 -11.49 -8.86 15.98
CA GLU A 202 -11.78 -10.28 16.21
C GLU A 202 -11.42 -11.09 14.96
N VAL A 203 -10.71 -12.20 15.12
CA VAL A 203 -10.37 -13.12 14.03
C VAL A 203 -11.61 -13.98 13.74
N VAL A 204 -12.21 -13.75 12.57
CA VAL A 204 -13.40 -14.50 12.09
C VAL A 204 -12.97 -15.79 11.40
N ILE A 205 -11.96 -15.69 10.52
CA ILE A 205 -11.33 -16.84 9.88
C ILE A 205 -9.84 -16.76 10.17
N PRO A 206 -9.24 -17.74 10.83
CA PRO A 206 -7.83 -17.74 11.14
C PRO A 206 -6.95 -17.77 9.87
N ALA A 207 -5.77 -17.18 9.96
CA ALA A 207 -4.76 -17.24 8.91
C ALA A 207 -4.42 -18.69 8.54
N GLN A 208 -4.23 -18.91 7.24
CA GLN A 208 -3.67 -20.14 6.71
C GLN A 208 -2.15 -20.00 6.59
N LEU A 209 -1.43 -21.12 6.57
CA LEU A 209 -0.03 -21.10 6.20
C LEU A 209 0.11 -20.73 4.71
N ASP A 210 1.02 -19.80 4.40
CA ASP A 210 1.41 -19.56 3.03
C ASP A 210 1.95 -20.85 2.39
N PRO A 211 1.67 -21.15 1.11
CA PRO A 211 2.14 -22.37 0.45
C PRO A 211 3.65 -22.58 0.53
N ARG A 212 4.45 -21.52 0.52
CA ARG A 212 5.92 -21.59 0.66
C ARG A 212 6.31 -21.95 2.09
N GLU A 213 5.64 -21.35 3.07
CA GLU A 213 5.86 -21.67 4.50
C GLU A 213 5.41 -23.09 4.80
N ALA A 214 4.26 -23.52 4.27
CA ALA A 214 3.79 -24.90 4.38
C ALA A 214 4.76 -25.91 3.78
N ALA A 215 5.31 -25.63 2.57
CA ALA A 215 6.31 -26.46 1.93
C ALA A 215 7.62 -26.51 2.73
N ALA A 216 8.09 -25.37 3.24
CA ALA A 216 9.28 -25.29 4.06
C ALA A 216 9.11 -26.05 5.38
N LEU A 217 7.95 -25.91 6.03
CA LEU A 217 7.62 -26.65 7.24
C LEU A 217 7.59 -28.17 6.99
N LYS A 218 6.94 -28.59 5.90
CA LYS A 218 6.91 -30.00 5.50
C LYS A 218 8.32 -30.56 5.30
N SER A 219 9.16 -29.87 4.53
CA SER A 219 10.55 -30.27 4.30
C SER A 219 11.36 -30.34 5.60
N ALA A 220 11.15 -29.40 6.52
CA ALA A 220 11.82 -29.38 7.82
C ALA A 220 11.39 -30.57 8.70
N LEU A 221 10.09 -30.91 8.67
CA LEU A 221 9.55 -32.07 9.41
C LEU A 221 10.09 -33.39 8.85
N GLU A 222 10.10 -33.56 7.51
CA GLU A 222 10.67 -34.72 6.83
C GLU A 222 12.17 -34.87 7.13
N TRP A 223 12.90 -33.77 7.18
CA TRP A 223 14.31 -33.77 7.55
C TRP A 223 14.51 -34.20 9.02
N ALA A 224 13.72 -33.65 9.96
CA ALA A 224 13.79 -33.97 11.37
C ALA A 224 13.47 -35.46 11.63
N ASP A 225 12.43 -35.98 10.99
CA ASP A 225 12.04 -37.39 11.07
C ASP A 225 13.16 -38.30 10.56
N SER A 226 13.78 -37.98 9.41
CA SER A 226 14.88 -38.72 8.84
C SER A 226 16.14 -38.73 9.71
N HIS A 227 16.29 -37.78 10.63
CA HIS A 227 17.44 -37.67 11.55
C HIS A 227 17.11 -38.06 13.00
N GLY A 228 15.90 -38.61 13.24
CA GLY A 228 15.45 -39.02 14.58
C GLY A 228 15.34 -37.87 15.57
N ILE A 229 15.07 -36.67 15.07
CA ILE A 229 14.85 -35.47 15.89
C ILE A 229 13.36 -35.31 16.10
N ASP A 230 12.91 -35.40 17.35
CA ASP A 230 11.53 -35.07 17.68
C ASP A 230 11.22 -33.64 17.28
N ALA A 231 10.25 -33.47 16.38
CA ALA A 231 9.83 -32.15 15.96
C ALA A 231 9.33 -31.37 17.19
N PRO A 232 9.79 -30.12 17.41
CA PRO A 232 9.29 -29.32 18.49
C PRO A 232 7.76 -29.20 18.34
N PRO A 233 6.99 -29.27 19.44
CA PRO A 233 5.55 -29.18 19.35
C PRO A 233 5.16 -27.92 18.58
N VAL A 234 4.41 -28.10 17.49
CA VAL A 234 3.87 -26.99 16.71
C VAL A 234 3.11 -26.12 17.69
N ARG A 235 3.59 -24.90 17.93
CA ARG A 235 2.86 -23.93 18.74
C ARG A 235 1.58 -23.61 17.99
N THR A 236 0.54 -24.36 18.26
CA THR A 236 -0.81 -23.93 17.91
C THR A 236 -1.02 -22.58 18.57
N PRO A 237 -1.44 -21.55 17.82
CA PRO A 237 -1.85 -20.31 18.46
C PRO A 237 -2.88 -20.67 19.53
N PRO A 238 -2.83 -20.04 20.71
CA PRO A 238 -3.82 -20.30 21.73
C PRO A 238 -5.21 -20.14 21.10
N PRO A 239 -6.17 -21.05 21.40
CA PRO A 239 -7.51 -20.91 20.88
C PRO A 239 -7.99 -19.51 21.22
N ALA A 240 -8.49 -18.79 20.20
CA ALA A 240 -9.01 -17.45 20.38
C ALA A 240 -10.01 -17.52 21.56
N MET A 241 -9.70 -16.81 22.64
CA MET A 241 -10.64 -16.68 23.73
C MET A 241 -11.86 -15.95 23.18
N VAL A 242 -12.91 -16.70 22.93
CA VAL A 242 -14.22 -16.13 22.57
C VAL A 242 -14.73 -15.41 23.81
N VAL A 243 -14.34 -14.17 23.97
CA VAL A 243 -14.98 -13.26 24.91
C VAL A 243 -16.33 -12.92 24.29
N ARG A 244 -17.35 -13.66 24.65
CA ARG A 244 -18.74 -13.29 24.38
C ARG A 244 -19.05 -12.02 25.16
N THR A 245 -18.80 -10.86 24.53
CA THR A 245 -19.40 -9.61 24.99
C THR A 245 -20.90 -9.68 24.70
N PRO A 246 -21.77 -9.44 25.70
CA PRO A 246 -23.19 -9.33 25.44
C PRO A 246 -23.39 -8.20 24.42
N LEU A 247 -24.26 -8.44 23.45
CA LEU A 247 -24.72 -7.42 22.51
C LEU A 247 -25.15 -6.16 23.31
N PRO A 248 -24.63 -4.97 23.00
CA PRO A 248 -25.14 -3.77 23.63
C PRO A 248 -26.63 -3.64 23.24
N HIS A 249 -27.49 -3.55 24.27
CA HIS A 249 -28.87 -3.20 24.09
C HIS A 249 -28.98 -1.96 23.20
N ALA A 250 -30.02 -1.97 22.38
CA ALA A 250 -30.37 -0.97 21.38
C ALA A 250 -29.82 0.43 21.70
N ALA A 251 -29.11 1.01 20.72
CA ALA A 251 -28.59 2.36 20.80
C ALA A 251 -29.76 3.33 21.12
N PRO A 252 -29.56 4.28 22.04
CA PRO A 252 -30.55 5.33 22.25
C PRO A 252 -30.77 6.07 20.95
N THR A 253 -32.01 6.23 20.58
CA THR A 253 -32.45 7.03 19.43
C THR A 253 -31.85 8.43 19.54
N PHE A 254 -30.93 8.75 18.64
CA PHE A 254 -30.34 10.08 18.53
C PHE A 254 -31.44 11.04 18.02
N GLN A 255 -31.95 11.89 18.87
CA GLN A 255 -32.71 13.06 18.46
C GLN A 255 -31.72 14.16 18.03
N PRO A 256 -31.78 14.67 16.79
CA PRO A 256 -30.92 15.76 16.38
C PRO A 256 -31.25 17.00 17.22
N PRO A 257 -30.25 17.80 17.65
CA PRO A 257 -30.50 19.06 18.35
C PRO A 257 -31.23 20.01 17.43
N GLU A 258 -32.26 20.71 17.97
CA GLU A 258 -32.96 21.79 17.29
C GLU A 258 -31.97 22.90 16.95
N LEU A 259 -31.81 23.17 15.65
CA LEU A 259 -31.01 24.28 15.14
C LEU A 259 -31.77 25.59 15.37
N HIS A 260 -31.31 26.40 16.31
CA HIS A 260 -31.69 27.82 16.35
C HIS A 260 -31.04 28.56 15.17
N PRO A 261 -31.77 29.38 14.40
CA PRO A 261 -31.21 30.11 13.28
C PRO A 261 -30.26 31.21 13.78
N SER A 262 -28.96 31.08 13.54
CA SER A 262 -28.00 32.17 13.64
C SER A 262 -27.99 32.99 12.35
N SER A 263 -28.07 34.30 12.47
CA SER A 263 -28.30 35.32 11.47
C SER A 263 -27.08 35.70 10.63
N ASP A 264 -26.29 34.73 10.11
CA ASP A 264 -25.17 35.02 9.19
C ASP A 264 -25.07 33.97 8.05
N MET A 265 -26.16 33.80 7.31
CA MET A 265 -26.11 33.09 6.02
C MET A 265 -25.94 34.09 4.87
N LYS A 266 -24.74 34.25 4.37
CA LYS A 266 -24.52 34.75 3.01
C LYS A 266 -25.14 33.76 2.03
N SER A 267 -25.98 34.27 1.15
CA SER A 267 -26.82 33.57 0.19
C SER A 267 -26.10 32.43 -0.55
N ALA A 268 -26.69 31.25 -0.49
CA ALA A 268 -26.34 30.12 -1.35
C ALA A 268 -26.76 30.37 -2.81
N PRO A 269 -26.01 29.84 -3.82
CA PRO A 269 -26.37 30.03 -5.23
C PRO A 269 -27.70 29.37 -5.56
N SER A 270 -28.56 30.08 -6.32
CA SER A 270 -29.95 29.72 -6.56
C SER A 270 -30.20 28.71 -7.69
N SER A 271 -29.14 28.24 -8.38
CA SER A 271 -29.27 27.18 -9.40
C SER A 271 -27.99 26.33 -9.55
N ILE A 272 -28.16 25.08 -10.01
CA ILE A 272 -27.06 24.14 -10.29
C ILE A 272 -26.07 24.73 -11.30
N LYS A 273 -26.53 25.47 -12.30
CA LYS A 273 -25.71 26.15 -13.31
C LYS A 273 -24.81 27.25 -12.73
N GLU A 274 -25.28 27.99 -11.73
CA GLU A 274 -24.47 29.00 -11.04
C GLU A 274 -23.38 28.36 -10.17
N ALA A 275 -23.71 27.24 -9.53
CA ALA A 275 -22.71 26.46 -8.76
C ALA A 275 -21.61 25.86 -9.65
N GLU A 276 -21.98 25.34 -10.82
CA GLU A 276 -21.01 24.82 -11.81
C GLU A 276 -20.12 25.93 -12.37
N ALA A 277 -20.67 27.09 -12.71
CA ALA A 277 -19.91 28.24 -13.19
C ALA A 277 -18.99 28.84 -12.12
N GLU A 278 -19.39 28.82 -10.86
CA GLU A 278 -18.56 29.25 -9.72
C GLU A 278 -17.40 28.24 -9.49
N GLN A 279 -17.68 26.95 -9.62
CA GLN A 279 -16.68 25.88 -9.49
C GLN A 279 -15.66 25.93 -10.63
N GLU A 280 -16.08 26.21 -11.86
CA GLU A 280 -15.20 26.38 -13.02
C GLU A 280 -14.30 27.61 -12.86
N LYS A 281 -14.83 28.74 -12.41
CA LYS A 281 -14.07 29.95 -12.07
C LYS A 281 -13.04 29.69 -10.98
N ARG A 282 -13.42 28.92 -9.94
CA ARG A 282 -12.52 28.57 -8.83
C ARG A 282 -11.38 27.66 -9.29
N THR A 283 -11.68 26.66 -10.13
CA THR A 283 -10.69 25.76 -10.74
C THR A 283 -9.74 26.52 -11.64
N SER A 284 -10.24 27.43 -12.47
CA SER A 284 -9.44 28.27 -13.33
C SER A 284 -8.51 29.23 -12.55
N ARG A 285 -8.99 29.81 -11.44
CA ARG A 285 -8.16 30.65 -10.55
C ARG A 285 -7.06 29.83 -9.89
N MET A 286 -7.35 28.62 -9.40
CA MET A 286 -6.34 27.73 -8.80
C MET A 286 -5.29 27.29 -9.81
N THR A 287 -5.66 26.99 -11.05
CA THR A 287 -4.74 26.62 -12.11
C THR A 287 -3.82 27.77 -12.48
N ARG A 288 -4.34 29.02 -12.58
CA ARG A 288 -3.53 30.21 -12.83
C ARG A 288 -2.57 30.51 -11.68
N ALA A 289 -3.02 30.39 -10.42
CA ALA A 289 -2.16 30.57 -9.26
C ALA A 289 -1.04 29.52 -9.19
N ARG A 290 -1.36 28.27 -9.52
CA ARG A 290 -0.37 27.18 -9.60
C ARG A 290 0.68 27.43 -10.68
N ASN A 291 0.25 27.83 -11.88
CA ASN A 291 1.16 28.12 -12.98
C ASN A 291 2.06 29.34 -12.69
N ARG A 292 1.53 30.34 -11.98
CA ARG A 292 2.33 31.50 -11.54
C ARG A 292 3.36 31.09 -10.49
N ALA A 293 2.97 30.25 -9.53
CA ALA A 293 3.91 29.71 -8.51
C ALA A 293 5.02 28.85 -9.12
N LEU A 294 4.69 28.04 -10.15
CA LEU A 294 5.69 27.27 -10.90
C LEU A 294 6.66 28.16 -11.68
N ALA A 295 6.15 29.21 -12.34
CA ALA A 295 6.99 30.17 -13.07
C ALA A 295 7.89 31.01 -12.13
N GLU A 296 7.42 31.32 -10.92
CA GLU A 296 8.23 31.99 -9.89
C GLU A 296 9.27 31.06 -9.28
N ALA A 297 8.96 29.75 -9.13
CA ALA A 297 9.91 28.75 -8.68
C ALA A 297 11.03 28.52 -9.69
N GLU A 298 10.70 28.47 -10.99
CA GLU A 298 11.71 28.41 -12.07
C GLU A 298 12.63 29.64 -12.11
N LYS A 299 12.11 30.82 -11.80
CA LYS A 299 12.92 32.04 -11.68
C LYS A 299 13.80 32.11 -10.44
N ARG A 300 13.46 31.34 -9.41
CA ARG A 300 14.21 31.29 -8.14
C ARG A 300 15.28 30.22 -8.07
N GLU A 301 15.41 29.33 -9.06
CA GLU A 301 16.58 28.47 -9.15
C GLU A 301 17.81 29.30 -9.56
N PRO A 302 18.71 29.67 -8.64
CA PRO A 302 19.95 30.30 -9.00
C PRO A 302 20.90 29.22 -9.50
N ARG A 303 21.25 29.30 -10.82
CA ARG A 303 22.54 28.89 -11.39
C ARG A 303 23.44 28.01 -10.49
N ARG A 304 23.02 26.80 -10.14
CA ARG A 304 23.93 25.79 -9.57
C ARG A 304 24.89 25.21 -10.60
N ASP A 305 24.64 25.37 -11.90
CA ASP A 305 25.51 24.86 -12.97
C ASP A 305 26.77 25.71 -13.18
N ALA A 306 26.82 26.91 -12.63
CA ALA A 306 28.01 27.75 -12.75
C ALA A 306 29.14 27.45 -11.75
N MET A 307 28.89 26.66 -10.70
CA MET A 307 29.93 26.31 -9.71
C MET A 307 30.60 24.96 -9.94
N LEU A 308 30.04 24.08 -10.75
CA LEU A 308 30.66 22.78 -11.11
C LEU A 308 31.57 22.86 -12.35
N GLY A 309 31.61 23.97 -13.03
CA GLY A 309 32.40 24.16 -14.25
C GLY A 309 33.84 24.66 -14.05
N ARG A 310 34.33 24.87 -12.81
CA ARG A 310 35.67 25.42 -12.56
C ARG A 310 36.68 24.53 -11.83
N ALA A 311 36.42 23.26 -11.67
CA ALA A 311 37.35 22.37 -10.95
C ALA A 311 37.91 21.19 -11.76
N VAL A 312 37.83 21.21 -13.11
CA VAL A 312 38.56 20.24 -13.94
C VAL A 312 39.17 20.93 -15.15
N SER A 313 40.25 21.64 -14.94
CA SER A 313 41.17 22.02 -15.98
C SER A 313 42.60 22.06 -15.46
N ALA A 314 43.14 20.87 -15.19
CA ALA A 314 44.59 20.65 -15.16
C ALA A 314 44.88 19.47 -16.10
N ARG A 315 45.21 19.79 -17.33
CA ARG A 315 45.56 18.87 -18.41
C ARG A 315 47.01 18.51 -18.26
N ALA A 316 47.34 17.22 -18.17
CA ALA A 316 48.66 16.71 -18.58
C ALA A 316 48.47 15.87 -19.84
N PRO A 317 49.39 15.94 -20.82
CA PRO A 317 49.21 15.35 -22.15
C PRO A 317 49.71 13.91 -22.20
N GLY A 318 48.98 13.07 -22.95
CA GLY A 318 49.53 11.85 -23.55
C GLY A 318 49.30 10.57 -22.76
N GLY A 319 48.22 9.85 -23.00
CA GLY A 319 48.04 8.49 -22.56
C GLY A 319 46.91 7.77 -23.32
N ARG A 320 47.33 7.01 -24.30
CA ARG A 320 46.45 6.16 -25.14
C ARG A 320 45.82 5.04 -24.33
N TRP A 321 44.51 4.95 -24.22
CA TRP A 321 43.81 3.83 -23.59
C TRP A 321 43.90 2.58 -24.49
N LYS A 322 44.59 1.52 -24.03
CA LYS A 322 44.49 0.17 -24.59
C LYS A 322 43.23 -0.50 -24.07
N ARG A 323 42.38 -0.94 -24.97
CA ARG A 323 41.24 -1.79 -24.74
C ARG A 323 41.70 -3.15 -24.23
N MET A 324 41.40 -3.52 -22.98
CA MET A 324 41.60 -4.88 -22.48
C MET A 324 40.52 -5.80 -23.03
N GLN A 325 40.91 -6.79 -23.80
CA GLN A 325 40.06 -7.92 -24.20
C GLN A 325 40.01 -8.99 -23.11
N PRO A 326 38.89 -9.70 -22.93
CA PRO A 326 38.83 -10.78 -21.95
C PRO A 326 39.63 -11.99 -22.43
N LYS A 327 40.44 -12.59 -21.53
CA LYS A 327 41.23 -13.82 -21.75
C LYS A 327 40.31 -15.01 -21.98
N LYS A 328 40.44 -15.69 -23.12
CA LYS A 328 39.94 -17.03 -23.38
C LYS A 328 40.65 -18.01 -22.48
N LYS A 329 39.92 -18.86 -21.76
CA LYS A 329 40.45 -20.07 -21.12
C LYS A 329 40.68 -21.11 -22.22
N THR A 330 41.92 -21.41 -22.47
CA THR A 330 42.32 -22.57 -23.27
C THR A 330 42.37 -23.81 -22.34
N GLY A 331 41.59 -24.83 -22.70
CA GLY A 331 41.73 -26.17 -22.12
C GLY A 331 43.02 -26.80 -22.66
N ALA A 332 43.70 -27.48 -21.78
CA ALA A 332 44.76 -28.44 -22.14
C ALA A 332 44.35 -29.80 -21.60
N GLY A 333 44.12 -30.71 -22.48
CA GLY A 333 44.11 -32.12 -22.20
C GLY A 333 45.55 -32.62 -22.10
N SER A 334 45.77 -33.67 -21.34
CA SER A 334 46.93 -34.54 -21.47
C SER A 334 46.56 -35.95 -21.08
N ASP A 335 46.75 -36.76 -22.01
CA ASP A 335 47.04 -38.15 -22.10
C ASP A 335 47.88 -38.74 -20.97
N GLY A 336 47.68 -40.03 -20.70
CA GLY A 336 48.70 -41.03 -20.77
C GLY A 336 48.97 -41.84 -19.53
N GLY A 337 48.49 -43.04 -19.44
CA GLY A 337 49.38 -44.23 -19.49
C GLY A 337 49.86 -44.78 -18.16
N ALA A 338 49.54 -45.99 -18.02
CA ALA A 338 50.05 -47.17 -17.33
C ALA A 338 49.19 -47.66 -16.16
#